data_6e770afbf9c4a753accdbdc000e5ebae
#
_entry.id   6e770afbf9c4a753accdbdc000e5ebae
#
_cell.length_a   1.000
_cell.length_b   1.000
_cell.length_c   1.000
_cell.angle_alpha   90.00
_cell.angle_beta   90.00
_cell.angle_gamma   90.00
#
_symmetry.space_group_name_H-M   'P 1'
#
loop_
_entity.id
_entity.type
_entity.pdbx_description
1 polymer ?
#
loop_
_entity_poly.entity_id
_entity_poly.type
_entity_poly.pdbx_seq_one_letter_code
_entity_poly.pdbx_strand_id
1 'polypeptide(L)'
;MACMRRFIPFLSVALLAACSTPAEEPQPPHYVALGDSYAAMGSTTLPLDPPNTCVRAQDSYPELAAKEMDAELTNVACQGASTLDVLSSAGEHPAQVDALREDTDLVSLSIGGNDASFVRLTQCATDDICQAESGPQIDLEIRDLPRRLDKVYEEIHRRSPDAKVLATGYLPLIKRGETCPYIEKIPASDREWLARSIERINQAVREAAERNGATYVL
;
A
#
# COMPACT_ATOMS: atom_id res chain seq x y z
N MET A 1 -48.90 73.74 -41.82
CA MET A 1 -48.66 73.25 -40.42
C MET A 1 -48.31 71.83 -40.50
N ALA A 2 -46.99 71.51 -40.38
CA ALA A 2 -46.44 70.16 -40.47
C ALA A 2 -46.14 69.64 -39.08
N CYS A 3 -46.75 68.54 -38.73
CA CYS A 3 -46.56 67.84 -37.46
C CYS A 3 -45.49 66.79 -37.60
N MET A 4 -44.30 67.03 -37.02
CA MET A 4 -43.14 66.15 -37.08
C MET A 4 -43.26 65.11 -35.94
N ARG A 5 -43.55 63.85 -36.29
CA ARG A 5 -43.53 62.72 -35.37
C ARG A 5 -42.09 62.27 -35.13
N ARG A 6 -41.58 62.44 -33.91
CA ARG A 6 -40.27 61.87 -33.47
C ARG A 6 -40.43 60.38 -33.17
N PHE A 7 -39.71 59.57 -33.90
CA PHE A 7 -39.48 58.13 -33.57
C PHE A 7 -38.37 58.01 -32.54
N ILE A 8 -38.67 57.40 -31.40
CA ILE A 8 -37.68 57.01 -30.38
C ILE A 8 -37.35 55.53 -30.62
N PRO A 9 -36.11 55.15 -30.90
CA PRO A 9 -35.76 53.72 -30.99
C PRO A 9 -35.63 53.09 -29.57
N PHE A 10 -36.41 52.07 -29.31
CA PHE A 10 -36.27 51.24 -28.16
C PHE A 10 -34.99 50.34 -28.32
N LEU A 11 -34.00 50.63 -27.49
CA LEU A 11 -32.79 49.82 -27.39
C LEU A 11 -33.10 48.64 -26.47
N SER A 12 -33.33 47.45 -27.04
CA SER A 12 -33.52 46.20 -26.26
C SER A 12 -32.17 45.71 -25.77
N VAL A 13 -31.89 45.88 -24.47
CA VAL A 13 -30.74 45.27 -23.80
C VAL A 13 -31.09 43.83 -23.50
N ALA A 14 -30.49 42.88 -24.26
CA ALA A 14 -30.55 41.46 -23.97
C ALA A 14 -29.60 41.16 -22.79
N LEU A 15 -30.15 40.89 -21.60
CA LEU A 15 -29.38 40.33 -20.48
C LEU A 15 -29.03 38.87 -20.82
N LEU A 16 -27.76 38.63 -21.13
CA LEU A 16 -27.17 37.27 -21.15
C LEU A 16 -27.00 36.84 -19.68
N ALA A 17 -27.93 36.05 -19.18
CA ALA A 17 -27.76 35.33 -17.92
C ALA A 17 -26.67 34.23 -18.16
N ALA A 18 -25.44 34.50 -17.76
CA ALA A 18 -24.40 33.48 -17.67
C ALA A 18 -24.82 32.53 -16.56
N CYS A 19 -25.26 31.31 -16.93
CA CYS A 19 -25.35 30.17 -16.00
C CYS A 19 -23.94 29.77 -15.64
N SER A 20 -23.40 30.31 -14.53
CA SER A 20 -22.25 29.73 -13.88
C SER A 20 -22.69 28.41 -13.24
N THR A 21 -22.30 27.27 -13.82
CA THR A 21 -22.34 25.99 -13.12
C THR A 21 -21.51 26.14 -11.83
N PRO A 22 -22.06 25.79 -10.67
CA PRO A 22 -21.25 25.75 -9.46
C PRO A 22 -20.01 24.89 -9.73
N ALA A 23 -18.82 25.35 -9.35
CA ALA A 23 -17.63 24.52 -9.35
C ALA A 23 -17.93 23.34 -8.43
N GLU A 24 -17.83 22.12 -8.95
CA GLU A 24 -17.95 20.91 -8.18
C GLU A 24 -16.84 20.93 -7.12
N GLU A 25 -17.20 20.79 -5.85
CA GLU A 25 -16.20 20.72 -4.79
C GLU A 25 -15.29 19.51 -5.05
N PRO A 26 -13.96 19.64 -4.90
CA PRO A 26 -13.05 18.52 -5.07
C PRO A 26 -13.47 17.35 -4.17
N GLN A 27 -13.75 16.20 -4.75
CA GLN A 27 -14.05 15.00 -3.97
C GLN A 27 -12.79 14.52 -3.24
N PRO A 28 -12.91 13.98 -2.02
CA PRO A 28 -11.78 13.33 -1.35
C PRO A 28 -11.19 12.24 -2.25
N PRO A 29 -9.86 12.09 -2.31
CA PRO A 29 -9.25 11.04 -3.11
C PRO A 29 -9.62 9.65 -2.57
N HIS A 30 -9.94 8.71 -3.45
CA HIS A 30 -10.17 7.31 -3.10
C HIS A 30 -8.83 6.60 -2.90
N TYR A 31 -8.56 6.20 -1.67
CA TYR A 31 -7.34 5.52 -1.28
C TYR A 31 -7.62 4.07 -0.89
N VAL A 32 -6.92 3.11 -1.52
CA VAL A 32 -6.99 1.69 -1.18
C VAL A 32 -5.65 1.23 -0.62
N ALA A 33 -5.65 0.67 0.59
CA ALA A 33 -4.47 0.10 1.21
C ALA A 33 -4.51 -1.43 1.15
N LEU A 34 -3.55 -2.00 0.44
CA LEU A 34 -3.31 -3.43 0.29
C LEU A 34 -2.07 -3.83 1.09
N GLY A 35 -2.02 -5.09 1.52
CA GLY A 35 -0.77 -5.58 2.10
C GLY A 35 -0.95 -6.56 3.25
N ASP A 36 0.16 -6.73 3.95
CA ASP A 36 0.30 -7.63 5.09
C ASP A 36 0.26 -6.90 6.45
N SER A 37 0.90 -7.47 7.46
CA SER A 37 0.96 -6.89 8.81
C SER A 37 1.59 -5.50 8.86
N TYR A 38 2.51 -5.16 7.96
CA TYR A 38 3.13 -3.82 7.91
C TYR A 38 2.15 -2.73 7.47
N ALA A 39 1.13 -3.08 6.69
CA ALA A 39 0.04 -2.16 6.34
C ALA A 39 -1.16 -2.25 7.30
N ALA A 40 -1.44 -3.44 7.85
CA ALA A 40 -2.58 -3.64 8.73
C ALA A 40 -2.32 -3.12 10.14
N MET A 41 -1.15 -3.43 10.72
CA MET A 41 -0.86 -3.20 12.11
C MET A 41 -0.29 -1.80 12.37
N GLY A 42 -0.58 -1.31 13.56
CA GLY A 42 0.06 -0.15 14.15
C GLY A 42 0.44 -0.50 15.57
N SER A 43 0.04 0.34 16.54
CA SER A 43 0.13 -0.02 17.95
C SER A 43 -0.89 -1.10 18.30
N THR A 44 -0.45 -2.13 19.03
CA THR A 44 -1.35 -3.18 19.54
C THR A 44 -2.39 -2.67 20.56
N THR A 45 -2.28 -1.42 20.98
CA THR A 45 -3.18 -0.78 21.95
C THR A 45 -4.35 -0.03 21.30
N LEU A 46 -4.33 0.14 19.97
CA LEU A 46 -5.32 0.90 19.21
C LEU A 46 -5.95 0.07 18.06
N PRO A 47 -6.60 -1.08 18.35
CA PRO A 47 -7.27 -1.86 17.31
C PRO A 47 -8.41 -1.05 16.69
N LEU A 48 -8.74 -1.35 15.42
CA LEU A 48 -9.98 -0.86 14.82
C LEU A 48 -11.19 -1.41 15.57
N ASP A 49 -12.26 -0.63 15.61
CA ASP A 49 -13.54 -1.03 16.18
C ASP A 49 -14.56 -1.21 15.02
N PRO A 50 -15.16 -2.39 14.84
CA PRO A 50 -14.92 -3.62 15.62
C PRO A 50 -13.56 -4.27 15.34
N PRO A 51 -12.98 -4.99 16.31
CA PRO A 51 -11.77 -5.79 16.07
C PRO A 51 -12.02 -6.79 14.93
N ASN A 52 -10.98 -6.98 14.11
CA ASN A 52 -11.07 -7.88 12.96
C ASN A 52 -9.92 -8.90 12.94
N THR A 53 -10.10 -9.99 12.21
CA THR A 53 -9.12 -11.07 12.11
C THR A 53 -7.84 -10.66 11.37
N CYS A 54 -7.87 -9.56 10.61
CA CYS A 54 -6.72 -9.00 9.93
C CYS A 54 -5.83 -8.12 10.83
N VAL A 55 -6.25 -7.89 12.07
CA VAL A 55 -5.49 -7.11 13.09
C VAL A 55 -5.18 -5.69 12.60
N ARG A 56 -6.10 -5.06 11.88
CA ARG A 56 -5.95 -3.65 11.48
C ARG A 56 -6.07 -2.73 12.69
N ALA A 57 -5.25 -1.70 12.73
CA ALA A 57 -5.17 -0.75 13.83
C ALA A 57 -5.42 0.69 13.36
N GLN A 58 -6.02 1.51 14.25
CA GLN A 58 -6.34 2.92 13.98
C GLN A 58 -5.12 3.80 13.71
N ASP A 59 -3.95 3.36 14.17
CA ASP A 59 -2.66 4.03 14.02
C ASP A 59 -1.72 3.28 13.06
N SER A 60 -2.29 2.43 12.19
CA SER A 60 -1.55 1.91 11.03
C SER A 60 -1.25 3.03 10.03
N TYR A 61 -0.16 2.90 9.26
CA TYR A 61 0.23 3.97 8.34
C TYR A 61 -0.86 4.34 7.33
N PRO A 62 -1.69 3.41 6.80
CA PRO A 62 -2.77 3.79 5.90
C PRO A 62 -3.82 4.70 6.56
N GLU A 63 -4.20 4.38 7.79
CA GLU A 63 -5.18 5.17 8.54
C GLU A 63 -4.65 6.59 8.84
N LEU A 64 -3.37 6.69 9.22
CA LEU A 64 -2.74 7.99 9.48
C LEU A 64 -2.58 8.80 8.18
N ALA A 65 -2.16 8.16 7.09
CA ALA A 65 -1.98 8.82 5.81
C ALA A 65 -3.33 9.30 5.22
N ALA A 66 -4.37 8.48 5.30
CA ALA A 66 -5.71 8.85 4.85
C ALA A 66 -6.25 10.08 5.60
N LYS A 67 -6.06 10.10 6.92
CA LYS A 67 -6.46 11.24 7.74
C LYS A 67 -5.70 12.53 7.38
N GLU A 68 -4.40 12.43 7.10
CA GLU A 68 -3.59 13.59 6.72
C GLU A 68 -3.96 14.14 5.35
N MET A 69 -4.34 13.25 4.43
CA MET A 69 -4.73 13.61 3.05
C MET A 69 -6.22 13.94 2.89
N ASP A 70 -7.03 13.81 3.95
CA ASP A 70 -8.50 13.86 3.87
C ASP A 70 -9.04 12.91 2.80
N ALA A 71 -8.52 11.66 2.76
CA ALA A 71 -8.84 10.66 1.76
C ALA A 71 -9.90 9.67 2.25
N GLU A 72 -10.75 9.19 1.33
CA GLU A 72 -11.66 8.07 1.59
C GLU A 72 -10.88 6.75 1.53
N LEU A 73 -10.58 6.18 2.70
CA LEU A 73 -9.76 4.97 2.81
C LEU A 73 -10.59 3.69 2.76
N THR A 74 -10.17 2.76 1.89
CA THR A 74 -10.53 1.34 1.96
C THR A 74 -9.29 0.53 2.35
N ASN A 75 -9.17 0.17 3.62
CA ASN A 75 -8.04 -0.61 4.13
C ASN A 75 -8.40 -2.10 4.15
N VAL A 76 -7.82 -2.89 3.25
CA VAL A 76 -8.00 -4.35 3.16
C VAL A 76 -6.73 -5.14 3.48
N ALA A 77 -5.69 -4.46 3.95
CA ALA A 77 -4.48 -5.14 4.42
C ALA A 77 -4.80 -6.14 5.54
N CYS A 78 -4.07 -7.25 5.58
CA CYS A 78 -4.34 -8.33 6.52
C CYS A 78 -3.05 -8.95 7.03
N GLN A 79 -2.95 -9.11 8.36
CA GLN A 79 -1.80 -9.78 8.98
C GLN A 79 -1.57 -11.15 8.35
N GLY A 80 -0.32 -11.45 7.99
CA GLY A 80 0.08 -12.73 7.40
C GLY A 80 -0.18 -12.86 5.90
N ALA A 81 -0.80 -11.85 5.25
CA ALA A 81 -1.08 -11.91 3.83
C ALA A 81 0.20 -12.05 2.99
N SER A 82 0.12 -12.85 1.95
CA SER A 82 1.09 -13.04 0.87
C SER A 82 0.59 -12.41 -0.43
N THR A 83 1.41 -12.42 -1.48
CA THR A 83 0.98 -12.00 -2.83
C THR A 83 -0.22 -12.79 -3.33
N LEU A 84 -0.36 -14.05 -2.91
CA LEU A 84 -1.51 -14.90 -3.25
C LEU A 84 -2.80 -14.36 -2.62
N ASP A 85 -2.76 -13.91 -1.36
CA ASP A 85 -3.93 -13.37 -0.66
C ASP A 85 -4.34 -11.99 -1.21
N VAL A 86 -3.41 -11.27 -1.79
CA VAL A 86 -3.74 -10.04 -2.53
C VAL A 86 -4.53 -10.38 -3.79
N LEU A 87 -4.16 -11.44 -4.52
CA LEU A 87 -4.73 -11.82 -5.82
C LEU A 87 -5.94 -12.75 -5.75
N SER A 88 -6.11 -13.48 -4.64
CA SER A 88 -7.10 -14.54 -4.51
C SER A 88 -7.71 -14.55 -3.10
N SER A 89 -8.96 -14.94 -3.00
CA SER A 89 -9.61 -15.11 -1.69
C SER A 89 -8.94 -16.21 -0.86
N ALA A 90 -8.75 -15.95 0.42
CA ALA A 90 -8.19 -16.88 1.41
C ALA A 90 -9.19 -17.08 2.56
N GLY A 91 -9.83 -18.25 2.60
CA GLY A 91 -10.85 -18.54 3.60
C GLY A 91 -12.03 -17.56 3.56
N GLU A 92 -12.24 -16.82 4.65
CA GLU A 92 -13.30 -15.82 4.75
C GLU A 92 -12.92 -14.45 4.18
N HIS A 93 -11.65 -14.27 3.79
CA HIS A 93 -11.14 -13.00 3.26
C HIS A 93 -11.22 -12.99 1.73
N PRO A 94 -11.92 -12.00 1.11
CA PRO A 94 -11.87 -11.80 -0.33
C PRO A 94 -10.46 -11.42 -0.78
N ALA A 95 -10.17 -11.56 -2.08
CA ALA A 95 -8.93 -11.06 -2.63
C ALA A 95 -8.81 -9.56 -2.36
N GLN A 96 -7.64 -9.09 -1.89
CA GLN A 96 -7.50 -7.68 -1.54
C GLN A 96 -7.69 -6.77 -2.77
N VAL A 97 -7.31 -7.22 -3.96
CA VAL A 97 -7.51 -6.48 -5.22
C VAL A 97 -9.00 -6.25 -5.55
N ASP A 98 -9.93 -6.97 -4.93
CA ASP A 98 -11.37 -6.77 -5.14
C ASP A 98 -11.87 -5.44 -4.57
N ALA A 99 -11.10 -4.80 -3.70
CA ALA A 99 -11.36 -3.46 -3.19
C ALA A 99 -11.00 -2.35 -4.20
N LEU A 100 -10.23 -2.67 -5.24
CA LEU A 100 -9.80 -1.71 -6.26
C LEU A 100 -10.94 -1.40 -7.22
N ARG A 101 -11.05 -0.12 -7.60
CA ARG A 101 -12.04 0.40 -8.54
C ARG A 101 -11.35 1.23 -9.62
N GLU A 102 -12.04 1.46 -10.71
CA GLU A 102 -11.52 2.27 -11.82
C GLU A 102 -11.23 3.72 -11.38
N ASP A 103 -12.01 4.24 -10.43
CA ASP A 103 -11.87 5.58 -9.84
C ASP A 103 -10.99 5.62 -8.56
N THR A 104 -10.19 4.60 -8.30
CA THR A 104 -9.18 4.62 -7.23
C THR A 104 -8.04 5.56 -7.61
N ASP A 105 -7.76 6.56 -6.76
CA ASP A 105 -6.72 7.58 -7.00
C ASP A 105 -5.35 7.14 -6.48
N LEU A 106 -5.34 6.43 -5.35
CA LEU A 106 -4.13 6.03 -4.65
C LEU A 106 -4.22 4.58 -4.18
N VAL A 107 -3.15 3.83 -4.41
CA VAL A 107 -2.95 2.50 -3.85
C VAL A 107 -1.65 2.48 -3.05
N SER A 108 -1.67 2.03 -1.80
CA SER A 108 -0.45 1.64 -1.10
C SER A 108 -0.36 0.13 -0.98
N LEU A 109 0.85 -0.41 -1.14
CA LEU A 109 1.13 -1.83 -1.13
C LEU A 109 2.34 -2.14 -0.24
N SER A 110 2.11 -2.94 0.81
CA SER A 110 3.16 -3.49 1.67
C SER A 110 3.04 -5.00 1.65
N ILE A 111 3.77 -5.69 0.76
CA ILE A 111 3.58 -7.12 0.52
C ILE A 111 4.87 -7.82 0.06
N GLY A 112 4.94 -9.13 0.27
CA GLY A 112 6.02 -9.99 -0.20
C GLY A 112 6.88 -10.56 0.93
N GLY A 113 6.80 -10.00 2.14
CA GLY A 113 7.53 -10.54 3.29
C GLY A 113 7.11 -11.96 3.62
N ASN A 114 5.81 -12.23 3.66
CA ASN A 114 5.30 -13.57 3.96
C ASN A 114 5.57 -14.57 2.82
N ASP A 115 5.67 -14.11 1.58
CA ASP A 115 6.12 -14.93 0.44
C ASP A 115 7.57 -15.40 0.60
N ALA A 116 8.40 -14.60 1.29
CA ALA A 116 9.81 -14.87 1.57
C ALA A 116 10.04 -15.34 3.01
N SER A 117 9.04 -15.98 3.62
CA SER A 117 9.11 -16.54 4.97
C SER A 117 9.58 -15.57 6.05
N PHE A 118 9.15 -14.28 5.98
CA PHE A 118 9.55 -13.24 6.94
C PHE A 118 9.31 -13.64 8.39
N VAL A 119 8.19 -14.33 8.68
CA VAL A 119 7.88 -14.84 10.03
C VAL A 119 8.95 -15.87 10.46
N ARG A 120 9.40 -16.76 9.55
CA ARG A 120 10.47 -17.72 9.84
C ARG A 120 11.78 -16.99 10.11
N LEU A 121 12.10 -15.94 9.36
CA LEU A 121 13.26 -15.08 9.63
C LEU A 121 13.22 -14.48 11.04
N THR A 122 12.06 -14.02 11.51
CA THR A 122 11.93 -13.48 12.88
C THR A 122 12.09 -14.56 13.95
N GLN A 123 11.61 -15.79 13.70
CA GLN A 123 11.79 -16.93 14.61
C GLN A 123 13.25 -17.37 14.72
N CYS A 124 14.04 -17.18 13.69
CA CYS A 124 15.48 -17.46 13.70
C CYS A 124 16.25 -16.67 14.76
N ALA A 125 15.68 -15.64 15.32
CA ALA A 125 16.26 -14.92 16.46
C ALA A 125 16.41 -15.79 17.73
N THR A 126 15.77 -16.95 17.76
CA THR A 126 15.79 -17.88 18.93
C THR A 126 16.31 -19.27 18.58
N ASP A 127 16.82 -19.46 17.36
CA ASP A 127 17.19 -20.78 16.83
C ASP A 127 18.66 -20.77 16.36
N ASP A 128 19.51 -21.57 16.99
CA ASP A 128 20.98 -21.56 16.79
C ASP A 128 21.45 -22.07 15.41
N ILE A 129 20.57 -22.70 14.63
CA ILE A 129 20.93 -23.31 13.33
C ILE A 129 20.03 -22.89 12.18
N CYS A 130 19.34 -21.79 12.36
CA CYS A 130 18.30 -21.32 11.47
C CYS A 130 18.76 -21.12 10.03
N GLN A 131 19.94 -20.53 9.81
CA GLN A 131 20.48 -20.35 8.46
C GLN A 131 20.72 -21.69 7.77
N ALA A 132 21.25 -22.69 8.48
CA ALA A 132 21.54 -23.99 7.90
C ALA A 132 20.26 -24.73 7.50
N GLU A 133 19.22 -24.67 8.33
CA GLU A 133 17.97 -25.40 8.09
C GLU A 133 17.02 -24.67 7.12
N SER A 134 16.86 -23.37 7.27
CA SER A 134 15.85 -22.59 6.55
C SER A 134 16.43 -21.78 5.38
N GLY A 135 17.73 -21.50 5.37
CA GLY A 135 18.37 -20.62 4.39
C GLY A 135 18.12 -21.01 2.94
N PRO A 136 18.33 -22.29 2.53
CA PRO A 136 18.12 -22.68 1.14
C PRO A 136 16.70 -22.45 0.64
N GLN A 137 15.68 -22.67 1.49
CA GLN A 137 14.27 -22.46 1.14
C GLN A 137 13.98 -20.97 1.03
N ILE A 138 14.40 -20.17 2.01
CA ILE A 138 14.21 -18.71 2.01
C ILE A 138 14.90 -18.07 0.82
N ASP A 139 16.08 -18.53 0.43
CA ASP A 139 16.78 -18.05 -0.75
C ASP A 139 16.03 -18.31 -2.07
N LEU A 140 15.34 -19.45 -2.17
CA LEU A 140 14.45 -19.75 -3.30
C LEU A 140 13.23 -18.83 -3.33
N GLU A 141 12.61 -18.60 -2.19
CA GLU A 141 11.42 -17.75 -2.04
C GLU A 141 11.73 -16.31 -2.39
N ILE A 142 12.84 -15.74 -1.88
CA ILE A 142 13.30 -14.40 -2.24
C ILE A 142 13.59 -14.28 -3.74
N ARG A 143 14.14 -15.31 -4.36
CA ARG A 143 14.43 -15.33 -5.80
C ARG A 143 13.15 -15.34 -6.65
N ASP A 144 12.09 -16.00 -6.19
CA ASP A 144 10.80 -16.08 -6.90
C ASP A 144 9.90 -14.84 -6.66
N LEU A 145 10.19 -14.07 -5.60
CA LEU A 145 9.37 -12.94 -5.17
C LEU A 145 9.11 -11.88 -6.26
N PRO A 146 10.10 -11.43 -7.06
CA PRO A 146 9.85 -10.43 -8.10
C PRO A 146 8.74 -10.82 -9.08
N ARG A 147 8.71 -12.09 -9.50
CA ARG A 147 7.69 -12.61 -10.42
C ARG A 147 6.29 -12.62 -9.81
N ARG A 148 6.19 -12.86 -8.49
CA ARG A 148 4.92 -12.83 -7.77
C ARG A 148 4.42 -11.41 -7.62
N LEU A 149 5.32 -10.47 -7.31
CA LEU A 149 5.00 -9.04 -7.19
C LEU A 149 4.55 -8.45 -8.53
N ASP A 150 5.20 -8.83 -9.66
CA ASP A 150 4.78 -8.36 -10.98
C ASP A 150 3.30 -8.66 -11.26
N LYS A 151 2.81 -9.83 -10.87
CA LYS A 151 1.38 -10.19 -11.03
C LYS A 151 0.45 -9.33 -10.18
N VAL A 152 0.90 -8.93 -8.98
CA VAL A 152 0.13 -8.02 -8.13
C VAL A 152 0.00 -6.65 -8.80
N TYR A 153 1.11 -6.09 -9.29
CA TYR A 153 1.09 -4.80 -10.00
C TYR A 153 0.27 -4.84 -11.29
N GLU A 154 0.38 -5.93 -12.06
CA GLU A 154 -0.41 -6.17 -13.26
C GLU A 154 -1.92 -6.10 -12.97
N GLU A 155 -2.36 -6.73 -11.87
CA GLU A 155 -3.76 -6.73 -11.46
C GLU A 155 -4.19 -5.37 -10.89
N ILE A 156 -3.34 -4.67 -10.15
CA ILE A 156 -3.61 -3.29 -9.68
C ILE A 156 -3.86 -2.37 -10.88
N HIS A 157 -2.96 -2.35 -11.87
CA HIS A 157 -3.10 -1.49 -13.05
C HIS A 157 -4.30 -1.87 -13.92
N ARG A 158 -4.65 -3.14 -13.97
CA ARG A 158 -5.84 -3.60 -14.69
C ARG A 158 -7.14 -3.08 -14.08
N ARG A 159 -7.21 -2.98 -12.75
CA ARG A 159 -8.42 -2.56 -12.01
C ARG A 159 -8.49 -1.05 -11.79
N SER A 160 -7.36 -0.42 -11.61
CA SER A 160 -7.21 1.00 -11.29
C SER A 160 -6.09 1.60 -12.15
N PRO A 161 -6.34 1.78 -13.46
CA PRO A 161 -5.29 2.13 -14.44
C PRO A 161 -4.67 3.51 -14.17
N ASP A 162 -5.42 4.44 -13.60
CA ASP A 162 -4.99 5.81 -13.34
C ASP A 162 -4.50 6.01 -11.89
N ALA A 163 -4.56 4.97 -11.05
CA ALA A 163 -4.15 5.05 -9.66
C ALA A 163 -2.64 5.28 -9.51
N LYS A 164 -2.27 6.18 -8.62
CA LYS A 164 -0.89 6.30 -8.15
C LYS A 164 -0.57 5.14 -7.20
N VAL A 165 0.46 4.36 -7.48
CA VAL A 165 0.84 3.21 -6.66
C VAL A 165 2.11 3.52 -5.85
N LEU A 166 2.03 3.33 -4.53
CA LEU A 166 3.14 3.45 -3.59
C LEU A 166 3.43 2.07 -3.00
N ALA A 167 4.68 1.61 -3.11
CA ALA A 167 5.14 0.38 -2.49
C ALA A 167 6.00 0.69 -1.27
N THR A 168 5.79 0.02 -0.15
CA THR A 168 6.62 0.18 1.04
C THR A 168 7.51 -1.03 1.26
N GLY A 169 8.74 -0.78 1.76
CA GLY A 169 9.63 -1.82 2.22
C GLY A 169 9.39 -2.21 3.68
N TYR A 170 10.19 -3.17 4.14
CA TYR A 170 10.18 -3.68 5.52
C TYR A 170 11.29 -3.02 6.33
N LEU A 171 10.96 -2.58 7.54
CA LEU A 171 11.97 -2.05 8.47
C LEU A 171 13.00 -3.15 8.81
N PRO A 172 14.30 -2.83 8.86
CA PRO A 172 15.31 -3.79 9.23
C PRO A 172 15.15 -4.19 10.71
N LEU A 173 14.85 -5.47 10.95
CA LEU A 173 14.79 -6.04 12.31
C LEU A 173 16.17 -6.11 12.96
N ILE A 174 17.20 -6.36 12.15
CA ILE A 174 18.60 -6.42 12.53
C ILE A 174 19.40 -5.64 11.49
N LYS A 175 20.23 -4.73 11.95
CA LYS A 175 21.16 -4.01 11.07
C LYS A 175 22.52 -4.69 11.06
N ARG A 176 23.16 -4.71 9.91
CA ARG A 176 24.48 -5.30 9.72
C ARG A 176 25.50 -4.61 10.60
N GLY A 177 26.29 -5.40 11.31
CA GLY A 177 27.35 -4.92 12.19
C GLY A 177 26.87 -4.29 13.50
N GLU A 178 25.58 -4.14 13.72
CA GLU A 178 25.01 -3.66 14.98
C GLU A 178 24.65 -4.86 15.89
N THR A 179 24.73 -4.63 17.19
CA THR A 179 24.28 -5.58 18.20
C THR A 179 23.58 -4.85 19.34
N CYS A 180 22.67 -5.54 20.01
CA CYS A 180 22.03 -5.08 21.24
C CYS A 180 21.74 -6.29 22.12
N PRO A 181 21.49 -6.10 23.43
CA PRO A 181 21.29 -7.21 24.37
C PRO A 181 20.25 -8.23 23.95
N TYR A 182 19.25 -7.80 23.16
CA TYR A 182 18.18 -8.67 22.70
C TYR A 182 18.61 -9.66 21.62
N ILE A 183 19.56 -9.27 20.74
CA ILE A 183 20.02 -10.08 19.61
C ILE A 183 21.42 -10.66 19.81
N GLU A 184 22.10 -10.38 20.95
CA GLU A 184 23.46 -10.89 21.23
C GLU A 184 23.53 -12.43 21.28
N LYS A 185 22.42 -13.08 21.63
CA LYS A 185 22.34 -14.55 21.69
C LYS A 185 22.31 -15.20 20.31
N ILE A 186 21.95 -14.46 19.27
CA ILE A 186 21.94 -14.98 17.89
C ILE A 186 23.41 -15.06 17.42
N PRO A 187 23.87 -16.18 16.85
CA PRO A 187 25.20 -16.27 16.27
C PRO A 187 25.46 -15.13 15.26
N ALA A 188 26.68 -14.61 15.23
CA ALA A 188 27.02 -13.48 14.37
C ALA A 188 26.77 -13.78 12.87
N SER A 189 27.01 -15.02 12.42
CA SER A 189 26.70 -15.49 11.07
C SER A 189 25.22 -15.38 10.75
N ASP A 190 24.36 -15.76 11.68
CA ASP A 190 22.91 -15.76 11.51
C ASP A 190 22.36 -14.34 11.54
N ARG A 191 22.87 -13.48 12.42
CA ARG A 191 22.52 -12.04 12.39
C ARG A 191 22.85 -11.41 11.03
N GLU A 192 24.03 -11.68 10.51
CA GLU A 192 24.46 -11.15 9.21
C GLU A 192 23.60 -11.72 8.05
N TRP A 193 23.24 -13.00 8.10
CA TRP A 193 22.37 -13.62 7.12
C TRP A 193 20.94 -13.07 7.19
N LEU A 194 20.36 -12.90 8.40
CA LEU A 194 19.04 -12.30 8.62
C LEU A 194 18.97 -10.88 8.05
N ALA A 195 19.97 -10.05 8.38
CA ALA A 195 20.03 -8.69 7.86
C ALA A 195 20.07 -8.67 6.33
N ARG A 196 20.93 -9.50 5.71
CA ARG A 196 21.01 -9.62 4.24
C ARG A 196 19.72 -10.14 3.62
N SER A 197 19.02 -11.06 4.28
CA SER A 197 17.75 -11.58 3.75
C SER A 197 16.68 -10.49 3.69
N ILE A 198 16.56 -9.65 4.71
CA ILE A 198 15.63 -8.51 4.71
C ILE A 198 16.01 -7.46 3.65
N GLU A 199 17.31 -7.16 3.52
CA GLU A 199 17.81 -6.28 2.46
C GLU A 199 17.44 -6.79 1.05
N ARG A 200 17.57 -8.10 0.81
CA ARG A 200 17.21 -8.74 -0.46
C ARG A 200 15.71 -8.73 -0.73
N ILE A 201 14.89 -8.93 0.31
CA ILE A 201 13.43 -8.77 0.19
C ILE A 201 13.09 -7.34 -0.21
N ASN A 202 13.64 -6.35 0.49
CA ASN A 202 13.43 -4.93 0.17
C ASN A 202 13.93 -4.56 -1.23
N GLN A 203 15.04 -5.12 -1.66
CA GLN A 203 15.54 -4.94 -3.02
C GLN A 203 14.56 -5.51 -4.04
N ALA A 204 14.04 -6.72 -3.82
CA ALA A 204 13.07 -7.34 -4.71
C ALA A 204 11.76 -6.54 -4.80
N VAL A 205 11.26 -6.03 -3.66
CA VAL A 205 10.09 -5.17 -3.61
C VAL A 205 10.32 -3.86 -4.37
N ARG A 206 11.46 -3.20 -4.14
CA ARG A 206 11.82 -1.96 -4.84
C ARG A 206 11.91 -2.16 -6.35
N GLU A 207 12.68 -3.15 -6.80
CA GLU A 207 12.88 -3.43 -8.22
C GLU A 207 11.56 -3.78 -8.93
N ALA A 208 10.68 -4.54 -8.27
CA ALA A 208 9.36 -4.85 -8.80
C ALA A 208 8.49 -3.59 -8.88
N ALA A 209 8.46 -2.75 -7.85
CA ALA A 209 7.72 -1.50 -7.84
C ALA A 209 8.16 -0.58 -8.97
N GLU A 210 9.46 -0.28 -9.05
CA GLU A 210 10.03 0.62 -10.07
C GLU A 210 9.79 0.11 -11.49
N ARG A 211 9.96 -1.19 -11.73
CA ARG A 211 9.73 -1.83 -13.04
C ARG A 211 8.27 -1.73 -13.49
N ASN A 212 7.34 -1.72 -12.54
CA ASN A 212 5.90 -1.63 -12.78
C ASN A 212 5.36 -0.20 -12.59
N GLY A 213 6.20 0.83 -12.59
CA GLY A 213 5.77 2.23 -12.52
C GLY A 213 5.28 2.70 -11.15
N ALA A 214 5.44 1.90 -10.10
CA ALA A 214 5.12 2.30 -8.74
C ALA A 214 6.30 3.05 -8.08
N THR A 215 5.97 3.92 -7.11
CA THR A 215 6.97 4.62 -6.31
C THR A 215 7.30 3.79 -5.06
N TYR A 216 8.57 3.44 -4.89
CA TYR A 216 9.04 2.77 -3.68
C TYR A 216 9.35 3.77 -2.57
N VAL A 217 8.88 3.46 -1.35
CA VAL A 217 9.07 4.25 -0.12
C VAL A 217 9.59 3.32 0.98
N LEU A 218 10.59 3.74 1.74
CA LEU A 218 11.12 3.03 2.91
C LEU A 218 11.13 3.97 4.11
#